data_976ef6bb541b90c91af3cb1474eb8f04
#
_entry.id   976ef6bb541b90c91af3cb1474eb8f04
#
_cell.length_a   1.000
_cell.length_b   1.000
_cell.length_c   1.000
_cell.angle_alpha   90.00
_cell.angle_beta   90.00
_cell.angle_gamma   90.00
#
_symmetry.space_group_name_H-M   'P 1'
#
loop_
_entity.id
_entity.type
_entity.pdbx_description
1 polymer ?
#
loop_
_entity_poly.entity_id
_entity_poly.type
_entity_poly.pdbx_seq_one_letter_code
_entity_poly.pdbx_strand_id
1 'polypeptide(L)'
;AGIPISSLKQGEVFGEMSLICKESVGATVQTACETRLLAVESTAFNAIVQKNPALQGYFTRLLARRLSDSNRIRADDYASGMIGKLEEIPPEALFQTLNVNNKTGILTITQLPKGTARFSMRQGALIKAGYGGSKGEEAFFEVLREKQGRFKFTPGLPPEDFDVPEIGYFMKLLMQGLQRLDERTGRRLS
;
A
#
# COMPACT_ATOMS: atom_id res chain seq x y z
N ALA A 1 -19.59 6.25 -9.51
CA ALA A 1 -19.79 4.87 -9.04
C ALA A 1 -18.66 4.57 -8.07
N GLY A 2 -18.99 4.10 -6.86
CA GLY A 2 -18.00 3.71 -5.86
C GLY A 2 -17.30 2.39 -6.23
N ILE A 3 -16.13 2.15 -5.65
CA ILE A 3 -15.41 0.88 -5.82
C ILE A 3 -16.12 -0.17 -4.97
N PRO A 4 -16.53 -1.34 -5.53
CA PRO A 4 -17.13 -2.40 -4.75
C PRO A 4 -16.10 -2.99 -3.78
N ILE A 5 -16.43 -2.99 -2.49
CA ILE A 5 -15.54 -3.49 -1.43
C ILE A 5 -15.74 -4.98 -1.21
N SER A 6 -17.00 -5.45 -1.28
CA SER A 6 -17.38 -6.82 -0.99
C SER A 6 -18.74 -7.15 -1.62
N SER A 7 -19.02 -8.42 -1.81
CA SER A 7 -20.30 -8.96 -2.26
C SER A 7 -20.88 -9.87 -1.18
N LEU A 8 -22.16 -9.66 -0.84
CA LEU A 8 -22.88 -10.45 0.14
C LEU A 8 -23.75 -11.48 -0.56
N LYS A 9 -23.88 -12.65 0.03
CA LYS A 9 -24.68 -13.79 -0.47
C LYS A 9 -25.90 -14.04 0.40
N GLN A 10 -26.76 -14.95 -0.06
CA GLN A 10 -27.93 -15.39 0.69
C GLN A 10 -27.54 -15.87 2.10
N GLY A 11 -28.25 -15.40 3.10
CA GLY A 11 -28.04 -15.75 4.51
C GLY A 11 -26.97 -14.90 5.22
N GLU A 12 -26.35 -13.94 4.52
CA GLU A 12 -25.40 -13.05 5.14
C GLU A 12 -26.07 -11.80 5.73
N VAL A 13 -25.43 -11.23 6.75
CA VAL A 13 -25.93 -10.10 7.51
C VAL A 13 -25.10 -8.85 7.17
N PHE A 14 -25.72 -7.67 7.16
CA PHE A 14 -25.03 -6.40 7.03
C PHE A 14 -25.71 -5.31 7.90
N GLY A 15 -24.96 -4.24 8.20
CA GLY A 15 -25.41 -3.15 9.06
C GLY A 15 -25.25 -3.44 10.56
N GLU A 16 -24.87 -4.64 10.96
CA GLU A 16 -24.66 -5.05 12.34
C GLU A 16 -23.49 -4.30 13.00
N MET A 17 -22.46 -3.95 12.23
CA MET A 17 -21.27 -3.28 12.78
C MET A 17 -21.62 -1.92 13.36
N SER A 18 -22.41 -1.11 12.66
CA SER A 18 -22.84 0.19 13.14
C SER A 18 -23.68 0.10 14.42
N LEU A 19 -24.47 -0.98 14.59
CA LEU A 19 -25.26 -1.23 15.80
C LEU A 19 -24.39 -1.71 16.97
N ILE A 20 -23.43 -2.58 16.71
CA ILE A 20 -22.56 -3.17 17.75
C ILE A 20 -21.50 -2.16 18.21
N CYS A 21 -20.85 -1.45 17.25
CA CYS A 21 -19.81 -0.48 17.56
C CYS A 21 -20.37 0.92 17.91
N LYS A 22 -21.68 1.16 17.71
CA LYS A 22 -22.33 2.47 17.89
C LYS A 22 -21.68 3.56 17.03
N GLU A 23 -21.28 3.19 15.83
CA GLU A 23 -20.67 4.09 14.85
C GLU A 23 -21.61 4.36 13.68
N SER A 24 -21.35 5.42 12.93
CA SER A 24 -22.08 5.72 11.69
C SER A 24 -21.86 4.65 10.64
N VAL A 25 -22.84 4.49 9.73
CA VAL A 25 -22.75 3.54 8.62
C VAL A 25 -21.56 3.90 7.71
N GLY A 26 -20.59 3.00 7.58
CA GLY A 26 -19.35 3.23 6.85
C GLY A 26 -19.39 2.88 5.36
N ALA A 27 -20.45 2.19 4.88
CA ALA A 27 -20.53 1.74 3.49
C ALA A 27 -21.97 1.73 2.96
N THR A 28 -22.13 2.01 1.68
CA THR A 28 -23.41 1.87 0.98
C THR A 28 -23.58 0.42 0.51
N VAL A 29 -24.77 -0.14 0.74
CA VAL A 29 -25.13 -1.47 0.23
C VAL A 29 -26.08 -1.28 -0.94
N GLN A 30 -25.81 -1.95 -2.07
CA GLN A 30 -26.62 -1.90 -3.28
C GLN A 30 -26.92 -3.34 -3.73
N THR A 31 -28.19 -3.63 -4.06
CA THR A 31 -28.59 -4.92 -4.61
C THR A 31 -28.11 -5.05 -6.06
N ALA A 32 -27.52 -6.21 -6.40
CA ALA A 32 -27.11 -6.54 -7.76
C ALA A 32 -28.21 -7.27 -8.57
N CYS A 33 -29.21 -7.79 -7.89
CA CYS A 33 -30.36 -8.48 -8.47
C CYS A 33 -31.57 -8.34 -7.55
N GLU A 34 -32.72 -8.89 -7.94
CA GLU A 34 -33.89 -8.96 -7.07
C GLU A 34 -33.54 -9.69 -5.78
N THR A 35 -33.76 -9.03 -4.64
CA THR A 35 -33.29 -9.50 -3.35
C THR A 35 -34.37 -9.34 -2.29
N ARG A 36 -34.57 -10.38 -1.45
CA ARG A 36 -35.43 -10.31 -0.27
C ARG A 36 -34.58 -10.04 0.96
N LEU A 37 -34.95 -9.05 1.75
CA LEU A 37 -34.25 -8.65 2.97
C LEU A 37 -35.19 -8.80 4.17
N LEU A 38 -34.65 -9.34 5.28
CA LEU A 38 -35.25 -9.24 6.60
C LEU A 38 -34.60 -8.06 7.33
N ALA A 39 -35.36 -6.99 7.53
CA ALA A 39 -34.88 -5.85 8.31
C ALA A 39 -35.24 -6.02 9.80
N VAL A 40 -34.29 -5.74 10.67
CA VAL A 40 -34.45 -5.77 12.12
C VAL A 40 -34.10 -4.41 12.68
N GLU A 41 -34.99 -3.79 13.42
CA GLU A 41 -34.74 -2.50 14.08
C GLU A 41 -33.66 -2.62 15.16
N SER A 42 -32.92 -1.54 15.39
CA SER A 42 -31.79 -1.49 16.34
C SER A 42 -32.18 -1.87 17.77
N THR A 43 -33.35 -1.44 18.22
CA THR A 43 -33.88 -1.77 19.54
C THR A 43 -34.19 -3.24 19.68
N ALA A 44 -34.85 -3.83 18.69
CA ALA A 44 -35.16 -5.25 18.64
C ALA A 44 -33.90 -6.09 18.52
N PHE A 45 -32.96 -5.69 17.66
CA PHE A 45 -31.66 -6.36 17.51
C PHE A 45 -30.91 -6.46 18.84
N ASN A 46 -30.75 -5.34 19.55
CA ASN A 46 -30.07 -5.30 20.85
C ASN A 46 -30.76 -6.22 21.88
N ALA A 47 -32.07 -6.16 21.95
CA ALA A 47 -32.85 -6.99 22.90
C ALA A 47 -32.72 -8.49 22.61
N ILE A 48 -32.73 -8.88 21.34
CA ILE A 48 -32.58 -10.27 20.90
C ILE A 48 -31.16 -10.78 21.17
N VAL A 49 -30.13 -10.00 20.81
CA VAL A 49 -28.73 -10.40 21.01
C VAL A 49 -28.39 -10.50 22.49
N GLN A 50 -28.85 -9.56 23.32
CA GLN A 50 -28.59 -9.60 24.77
C GLN A 50 -29.20 -10.82 25.46
N LYS A 51 -30.37 -11.26 25.00
CA LYS A 51 -31.09 -12.40 25.59
C LYS A 51 -30.68 -13.77 25.04
N ASN A 52 -29.87 -13.78 23.97
CA ASN A 52 -29.54 -15.05 23.29
C ASN A 52 -28.02 -15.24 23.14
N PRO A 53 -27.39 -16.06 24.02
CA PRO A 53 -25.95 -16.33 23.96
C PRO A 53 -25.49 -16.96 22.64
N ALA A 54 -26.36 -17.73 21.98
CA ALA A 54 -26.00 -18.32 20.67
C ALA A 54 -25.82 -17.26 19.59
N LEU A 55 -26.67 -16.21 19.60
CA LEU A 55 -26.52 -15.05 18.69
C LEU A 55 -25.30 -14.21 19.04
N GLN A 56 -24.99 -14.01 20.32
CA GLN A 56 -23.75 -13.34 20.72
C GLN A 56 -22.54 -14.08 20.17
N GLY A 57 -22.47 -15.41 20.32
CA GLY A 57 -21.42 -16.23 19.78
C GLY A 57 -21.37 -16.20 18.25
N TYR A 58 -22.52 -16.13 17.57
CA TYR A 58 -22.57 -15.98 16.11
C TYR A 58 -21.96 -14.65 15.67
N PHE A 59 -22.38 -13.52 16.23
CA PHE A 59 -21.86 -12.20 15.87
C PHE A 59 -20.38 -12.06 16.22
N THR A 60 -19.95 -12.59 17.36
CA THR A 60 -18.52 -12.62 17.71
C THR A 60 -17.68 -13.32 16.63
N ARG A 61 -18.12 -14.51 16.19
CA ARG A 61 -17.42 -15.23 15.11
C ARG A 61 -17.51 -14.51 13.76
N LEU A 62 -18.65 -13.91 13.45
CA LEU A 62 -18.83 -13.14 12.21
C LEU A 62 -17.86 -11.96 12.15
N LEU A 63 -17.79 -11.17 13.23
CA LEU A 63 -16.88 -10.01 13.33
C LEU A 63 -15.41 -10.43 13.32
N ALA A 64 -15.06 -11.51 14.02
CA ALA A 64 -13.70 -12.05 14.01
C ALA A 64 -13.27 -12.49 12.60
N ARG A 65 -14.16 -13.14 11.84
CA ARG A 65 -13.90 -13.51 10.43
C ARG A 65 -13.72 -12.27 9.55
N ARG A 66 -14.61 -11.29 9.64
CA ARG A 66 -14.53 -10.04 8.86
C ARG A 66 -13.23 -9.27 9.17
N LEU A 67 -12.82 -9.23 10.42
CA LEU A 67 -11.54 -8.62 10.82
C LEU A 67 -10.36 -9.40 10.24
N SER A 68 -10.39 -10.73 10.31
CA SER A 68 -9.35 -11.58 9.72
C SER A 68 -9.26 -11.41 8.20
N ASP A 69 -10.40 -11.37 7.50
CA ASP A 69 -10.44 -11.16 6.05
C ASP A 69 -9.94 -9.75 5.67
N SER A 70 -10.32 -8.73 6.43
CA SER A 70 -9.82 -7.36 6.24
C SER A 70 -8.31 -7.28 6.47
N ASN A 71 -7.80 -7.94 7.51
CA ASN A 71 -6.36 -8.01 7.78
C ASN A 71 -5.61 -8.79 6.69
N ARG A 72 -6.20 -9.86 6.14
CA ARG A 72 -5.64 -10.61 5.03
C ARG A 72 -5.58 -9.77 3.75
N ILE A 73 -6.66 -9.07 3.40
CA ILE A 73 -6.67 -8.15 2.25
C ILE A 73 -5.59 -7.07 2.42
N ARG A 74 -5.48 -6.48 3.60
CA ARG A 74 -4.39 -5.52 3.90
C ARG A 74 -3.01 -6.16 3.79
N ALA A 75 -2.84 -7.38 4.29
CA ALA A 75 -1.58 -8.12 4.17
C ALA A 75 -1.27 -8.46 2.70
N ASP A 76 -2.27 -8.84 1.91
CA ASP A 76 -2.13 -9.09 0.48
C ASP A 76 -1.87 -7.80 -0.30
N ASP A 77 -2.48 -6.68 0.06
CA ASP A 77 -2.16 -5.35 -0.48
C ASP A 77 -0.75 -4.91 -0.08
N TYR A 78 -0.31 -5.21 1.14
CA TYR A 78 1.09 -5.05 1.56
C TYR A 78 2.02 -6.00 0.82
N ALA A 79 1.60 -7.25 0.59
CA ALA A 79 2.37 -8.27 -0.13
C ALA A 79 2.35 -8.08 -1.65
N SER A 80 1.29 -7.50 -2.22
CA SER A 80 1.17 -7.26 -3.66
C SER A 80 2.07 -6.16 -4.18
N GLY A 81 2.79 -5.47 -3.32
CA GLY A 81 3.82 -4.50 -3.68
C GLY A 81 3.34 -3.47 -4.72
N MET A 82 3.80 -2.27 -4.59
CA MET A 82 3.51 -1.23 -5.58
C MET A 82 4.16 -1.61 -6.93
N ILE A 83 3.36 -1.72 -7.99
CA ILE A 83 3.84 -2.01 -9.36
C ILE A 83 3.35 -0.88 -10.26
N GLY A 84 4.21 -0.45 -11.18
CA GLY A 84 3.86 0.59 -12.14
C GLY A 84 4.96 0.83 -13.17
N LYS A 85 4.84 1.95 -13.88
CA LYS A 85 5.80 2.40 -14.88
C LYS A 85 6.34 3.77 -14.50
N LEU A 86 7.61 4.02 -14.83
CA LEU A 86 8.25 5.31 -14.57
C LEU A 86 7.67 6.45 -15.41
N GLU A 87 7.05 6.12 -16.54
CA GLU A 87 6.32 7.09 -17.38
C GLU A 87 5.07 7.65 -16.68
N GLU A 88 4.48 6.90 -15.76
CA GLU A 88 3.28 7.27 -14.99
C GLU A 88 3.64 7.90 -13.64
N ILE A 89 4.66 7.34 -12.98
CA ILE A 89 5.18 7.78 -11.69
C ILE A 89 6.70 7.92 -11.83
N PRO A 90 7.21 9.13 -12.04
CA PRO A 90 8.64 9.34 -12.22
C PRO A 90 9.43 8.98 -10.94
N PRO A 91 10.72 8.63 -11.08
CA PRO A 91 11.52 8.10 -9.98
C PRO A 91 11.51 8.96 -8.73
N GLU A 92 11.59 10.29 -8.86
CA GLU A 92 11.56 11.22 -7.73
C GLU A 92 10.24 11.13 -6.94
N ALA A 93 9.10 11.07 -7.62
CA ALA A 93 7.79 10.92 -6.98
C ALA A 93 7.62 9.54 -6.35
N LEU A 94 8.13 8.49 -7.01
CA LEU A 94 8.12 7.13 -6.50
C LEU A 94 8.91 7.02 -5.19
N PHE A 95 10.15 7.48 -5.17
CA PHE A 95 10.99 7.44 -3.98
C PHE A 95 10.44 8.33 -2.86
N GLN A 96 9.91 9.50 -3.18
CA GLN A 96 9.26 10.38 -2.21
C GLN A 96 8.04 9.70 -1.58
N THR A 97 7.21 9.01 -2.39
CA THR A 97 6.05 8.25 -1.91
C THR A 97 6.48 7.15 -0.94
N LEU A 98 7.55 6.41 -1.24
CA LEU A 98 8.08 5.37 -0.36
C LEU A 98 8.62 5.94 0.96
N ASN A 99 9.29 7.11 0.90
CA ASN A 99 9.82 7.79 2.07
C ASN A 99 8.71 8.32 2.98
N VAL A 100 7.77 9.11 2.45
CA VAL A 100 6.67 9.73 3.23
C VAL A 100 5.79 8.67 3.90
N ASN A 101 5.59 7.53 3.24
CA ASN A 101 4.81 6.42 3.79
C ASN A 101 5.64 5.44 4.64
N ASN A 102 6.88 5.79 5.01
CA ASN A 102 7.78 4.98 5.84
C ASN A 102 7.88 3.52 5.37
N LYS A 103 7.94 3.29 4.05
CA LYS A 103 7.94 1.95 3.49
C LYS A 103 9.23 1.20 3.80
N THR A 104 9.10 -0.08 4.18
CA THR A 104 10.22 -1.01 4.36
C THR A 104 10.12 -2.13 3.35
N GLY A 105 11.15 -2.30 2.51
CA GLY A 105 11.14 -3.28 1.45
C GLY A 105 12.16 -3.00 0.35
N ILE A 106 12.02 -3.71 -0.77
CA ILE A 106 12.91 -3.63 -1.93
C ILE A 106 12.16 -3.07 -3.12
N LEU A 107 12.65 -1.94 -3.65
CA LEU A 107 12.24 -1.40 -4.94
C LEU A 107 13.15 -1.99 -6.03
N THR A 108 12.56 -2.66 -6.99
CA THR A 108 13.24 -3.18 -8.19
C THR A 108 12.69 -2.44 -9.40
N ILE A 109 13.57 -1.89 -10.24
CA ILE A 109 13.20 -1.23 -11.49
C ILE A 109 13.87 -1.97 -12.64
N THR A 110 13.08 -2.39 -13.60
CA THR A 110 13.50 -3.18 -14.77
C THR A 110 13.27 -2.41 -16.05
N GLN A 111 13.76 -2.93 -17.16
CA GLN A 111 13.68 -2.30 -18.49
C GLN A 111 14.41 -0.94 -18.54
N LEU A 112 15.48 -0.79 -17.77
CA LEU A 112 16.35 0.37 -17.79
C LEU A 112 17.54 0.13 -18.74
N PRO A 113 18.14 1.21 -19.29
CA PRO A 113 19.26 1.10 -20.25
C PRO A 113 20.49 0.36 -19.71
N LYS A 114 20.79 0.49 -18.42
CA LYS A 114 21.95 -0.16 -17.76
C LYS A 114 21.59 -1.45 -17.01
N GLY A 115 20.41 -2.02 -17.27
CA GLY A 115 19.91 -3.23 -16.62
C GLY A 115 18.95 -2.95 -15.46
N THR A 116 18.88 -3.86 -14.52
CA THR A 116 17.97 -3.77 -13.39
C THR A 116 18.57 -2.92 -12.27
N ALA A 117 17.81 -1.97 -11.77
CA ALA A 117 18.14 -1.23 -10.57
C ALA A 117 17.43 -1.84 -9.34
N ARG A 118 18.12 -1.85 -8.20
CA ARG A 118 17.59 -2.39 -6.94
C ARG A 118 17.93 -1.48 -5.76
N PHE A 119 16.91 -1.16 -4.96
CA PHE A 119 17.01 -0.28 -3.81
C PHE A 119 16.35 -0.93 -2.61
N SER A 120 17.06 -1.03 -1.48
CA SER A 120 16.49 -1.46 -0.19
C SER A 120 16.16 -0.23 0.63
N MET A 121 14.96 -0.20 1.16
CA MET A 121 14.43 0.89 2.00
C MET A 121 14.01 0.36 3.35
N ARG A 122 14.32 1.08 4.42
CA ARG A 122 13.91 0.77 5.80
C ARG A 122 13.28 2.01 6.40
N GLN A 123 11.98 1.92 6.75
CA GLN A 123 11.20 3.04 7.31
C GLN A 123 11.30 4.32 6.46
N GLY A 124 11.27 4.15 5.13
CA GLY A 124 11.41 5.25 4.18
C GLY A 124 12.84 5.72 3.90
N ALA A 125 13.83 5.31 4.68
CA ALA A 125 15.23 5.62 4.45
C ALA A 125 15.87 4.65 3.44
N LEU A 126 16.77 5.15 2.60
CA LEU A 126 17.52 4.36 1.64
C LEU A 126 18.75 3.73 2.32
N ILE A 127 18.83 2.39 2.33
CA ILE A 127 19.92 1.66 2.98
C ILE A 127 20.85 0.95 1.97
N LYS A 128 20.32 0.52 0.82
CA LYS A 128 21.12 -0.02 -0.28
C LYS A 128 20.60 0.50 -1.61
N ALA A 129 21.50 0.74 -2.54
CA ALA A 129 21.19 1.13 -3.90
C ALA A 129 22.20 0.51 -4.87
N GLY A 130 21.72 0.02 -6.02
CA GLY A 130 22.54 -0.51 -7.09
C GLY A 130 21.90 -0.35 -8.45
N TYR A 131 22.65 0.19 -9.41
CA TYR A 131 22.22 0.34 -10.80
C TYR A 131 23.42 0.45 -11.75
N GLY A 132 23.43 -0.33 -12.82
CA GLY A 132 24.42 -0.23 -13.89
C GLY A 132 25.89 -0.38 -13.44
N GLY A 133 26.15 -1.08 -12.34
CA GLY A 133 27.48 -1.19 -11.72
C GLY A 133 27.75 -0.14 -10.64
N SER A 134 27.03 0.97 -10.59
CA SER A 134 27.07 1.98 -9.52
C SER A 134 26.36 1.51 -8.26
N LYS A 135 26.80 2.00 -7.09
CA LYS A 135 26.24 1.66 -5.78
C LYS A 135 26.01 2.93 -4.96
N GLY A 136 25.18 2.82 -3.92
CA GLY A 136 24.93 3.91 -2.98
C GLY A 136 24.31 5.14 -3.65
N GLU A 137 24.78 6.34 -3.25
CA GLU A 137 24.27 7.63 -3.76
C GLU A 137 24.34 7.74 -5.28
N GLU A 138 25.44 7.24 -5.89
CA GLU A 138 25.63 7.29 -7.33
C GLU A 138 24.54 6.54 -8.08
N ALA A 139 24.23 5.31 -7.65
CA ALA A 139 23.15 4.51 -8.24
C ALA A 139 21.78 5.20 -8.10
N PHE A 140 21.54 5.84 -6.96
CA PHE A 140 20.33 6.62 -6.72
C PHE A 140 20.24 7.82 -7.69
N PHE A 141 21.31 8.60 -7.84
CA PHE A 141 21.32 9.74 -8.76
C PHE A 141 21.22 9.32 -10.23
N GLU A 142 21.77 8.17 -10.59
CA GLU A 142 21.63 7.65 -11.96
C GLU A 142 20.19 7.26 -12.27
N VAL A 143 19.50 6.59 -11.34
CA VAL A 143 18.12 6.15 -11.60
C VAL A 143 17.13 7.30 -11.63
N LEU A 144 17.38 8.41 -10.94
CA LEU A 144 16.54 9.60 -11.04
C LEU A 144 16.48 10.20 -12.46
N ARG A 145 17.39 9.83 -13.35
CA ARG A 145 17.46 10.29 -14.75
C ARG A 145 16.61 9.45 -15.69
N GLU A 146 16.21 8.27 -15.24
CA GLU A 146 15.47 7.34 -16.06
C GLU A 146 14.01 7.80 -16.20
N LYS A 147 13.51 7.81 -17.42
CA LYS A 147 12.14 8.25 -17.73
C LYS A 147 11.22 7.10 -18.10
N GLN A 148 11.80 5.93 -18.38
CA GLN A 148 11.10 4.74 -18.80
C GLN A 148 11.57 3.56 -17.98
N GLY A 149 10.65 2.63 -17.71
CA GLY A 149 10.96 1.42 -16.97
C GLY A 149 9.77 0.92 -16.17
N ARG A 150 9.87 -0.30 -15.71
CA ARG A 150 8.87 -0.91 -14.84
C ARG A 150 9.40 -1.05 -13.43
N PHE A 151 8.65 -0.59 -12.46
CA PHE A 151 9.01 -0.75 -11.06
C PHE A 151 8.08 -1.74 -10.34
N LYS A 152 8.67 -2.42 -9.37
CA LYS A 152 7.99 -3.25 -8.39
C LYS A 152 8.61 -3.00 -7.01
N PHE A 153 7.80 -2.60 -6.06
CA PHE A 153 8.18 -2.54 -4.66
C PHE A 153 7.69 -3.80 -3.95
N THR A 154 8.58 -4.55 -3.35
CA THR A 154 8.27 -5.75 -2.57
C THR A 154 8.50 -5.44 -1.10
N PRO A 155 7.46 -5.49 -0.25
CA PRO A 155 7.60 -5.29 1.19
C PRO A 155 8.50 -6.35 1.83
N GLY A 156 9.15 -5.95 2.92
CA GLY A 156 10.09 -6.78 3.66
C GLY A 156 11.54 -6.66 3.19
N LEU A 157 12.46 -6.83 4.13
CA LEU A 157 13.90 -6.85 3.87
C LEU A 157 14.46 -8.22 4.22
N PRO A 158 15.49 -8.67 3.52
CA PRO A 158 16.25 -9.85 3.95
C PRO A 158 16.97 -9.55 5.26
N PRO A 159 17.21 -10.57 6.12
CA PRO A 159 17.81 -10.38 7.45
C PRO A 159 19.12 -9.61 7.44
N GLU A 160 19.95 -9.80 6.42
CA GLU A 160 21.23 -9.12 6.23
C GLU A 160 21.12 -7.61 5.96
N ASP A 161 19.93 -7.11 5.67
CA ASP A 161 19.68 -5.69 5.38
C ASP A 161 19.17 -4.92 6.62
N PHE A 162 18.82 -5.60 7.71
CA PHE A 162 18.24 -4.93 8.88
C PHE A 162 19.21 -3.98 9.59
N ASP A 163 20.50 -4.31 9.63
CA ASP A 163 21.53 -3.52 10.36
C ASP A 163 22.37 -2.65 9.42
N VAL A 164 22.04 -2.60 8.12
CA VAL A 164 22.79 -1.78 7.15
C VAL A 164 22.52 -0.28 7.45
N PRO A 165 23.57 0.56 7.57
CA PRO A 165 23.40 1.98 7.78
C PRO A 165 22.70 2.66 6.60
N GLU A 166 22.02 3.76 6.86
CA GLU A 166 21.40 4.60 5.83
C GLU A 166 22.47 5.23 4.93
N ILE A 167 22.20 5.30 3.63
CA ILE A 167 23.13 5.91 2.64
C ILE A 167 23.25 7.41 2.89
N GLY A 168 22.25 8.04 3.53
CA GLY A 168 22.22 9.44 3.89
C GLY A 168 20.81 9.90 4.21
N TYR A 169 20.68 11.16 4.62
CA TYR A 169 19.35 11.73 4.86
C TYR A 169 18.59 11.83 3.53
N PHE A 170 17.52 11.09 3.41
CA PHE A 170 16.80 10.88 2.14
C PHE A 170 16.44 12.17 1.41
N MET A 171 15.85 13.16 2.11
CA MET A 171 15.46 14.43 1.49
C MET A 171 16.66 15.22 0.94
N LYS A 172 17.81 15.13 1.61
CA LYS A 172 19.05 15.76 1.12
C LYS A 172 19.53 15.07 -0.17
N LEU A 173 19.51 13.74 -0.19
CA LEU A 173 19.87 12.95 -1.39
C LEU A 173 18.95 13.29 -2.57
N LEU A 174 17.63 13.35 -2.32
CA LEU A 174 16.67 13.67 -3.36
C LEU A 174 16.90 15.06 -3.93
N MET A 175 17.07 16.07 -3.07
CA MET A 175 17.34 17.45 -3.50
C MET A 175 18.64 17.56 -4.30
N GLN A 176 19.71 16.91 -3.86
CA GLN A 176 20.98 16.86 -4.60
C GLN A 176 20.83 16.18 -5.96
N GLY A 177 20.06 15.10 -6.03
CA GLY A 177 19.77 14.41 -7.28
C GLY A 177 19.00 15.27 -8.27
N LEU A 178 17.96 15.99 -7.82
CA LEU A 178 17.20 16.92 -8.65
C LEU A 178 18.04 18.09 -9.13
N GLN A 179 18.88 18.67 -8.27
CA GLN A 179 19.79 19.75 -8.63
C GLN A 179 20.77 19.31 -9.75
N ARG A 180 21.34 18.12 -9.66
CA ARG A 180 22.20 17.53 -10.71
C ARG A 180 21.46 17.28 -12.03
N LEU A 181 20.13 17.05 -12.00
CA LEU A 181 19.30 16.94 -13.19
C LEU A 181 19.15 18.30 -13.88
N ASP A 182 18.81 19.34 -13.12
CA ASP A 182 18.59 20.71 -13.63
C ASP A 182 19.85 21.30 -14.24
N GLU A 183 21.01 21.18 -13.60
CA GLU A 183 22.30 21.69 -14.09
C GLU A 183 22.69 21.09 -15.46
N ARG A 184 22.34 19.83 -15.71
CA ARG A 184 22.64 19.17 -17.01
C ARG A 184 21.62 19.51 -18.09
N THR A 185 20.35 19.75 -17.69
CA THR A 185 19.30 20.16 -18.63
C THR A 185 19.51 21.61 -19.07
N GLY A 186 19.93 22.51 -18.17
CA GLY A 186 20.28 23.88 -18.49
C GLY A 186 21.49 24.04 -19.40
N ARG A 187 22.46 23.13 -19.37
CA ARG A 187 23.65 23.15 -20.29
C ARG A 187 23.34 22.66 -21.71
N ARG A 188 22.18 22.09 -21.98
CA ARG A 188 21.76 21.69 -23.33
C ARG A 188 20.99 22.77 -24.09
N LEU A 189 20.66 23.88 -23.43
CA LEU A 189 19.91 24.99 -24.01
C LEU A 189 20.79 26.24 -24.25
N SER A 190 22.08 26.15 -24.02
CA SER A 190 23.11 27.14 -24.39
C SER A 190 24.12 26.48 -25.35
#